data_b0a0ecf13a11ddcda19e9aa0eb32a4c4
#
_entry.id   b0a0ecf13a11ddcda19e9aa0eb32a4c4
#
_cell.length_a   1.000
_cell.length_b   1.000
_cell.length_c   1.000
_cell.angle_alpha   90.00
_cell.angle_beta   90.00
_cell.angle_gamma   90.00
#
_symmetry.space_group_name_H-M   'P 1'
#
loop_
_entity.id
_entity.type
_entity.pdbx_description
1 polymer ?
#
loop_
_entity_poly.entity_id
_entity_poly.type
_entity_poly.pdbx_seq_one_letter_code
_entity_poly.pdbx_strand_id
1 'polypeptide(L)'
;MMNMETRRFDKKDVKEVAELLKNGQVVAFPTDTVFGLGVIYENEEALRKLKESKGRPENKPIPTMVADVEQMKCIAQMPAEAVALADAFMPGAFTMILKKQETLPDYVTNGFPTVGIRMPDDPFVLRLIKECGKPLLVTSANRSGEETGVRDEQVLEQLDGRIDAIVLGEAKGKLASTIVDMSEIGRASCRE
;
A
#
# COMPACT_ATOMS: atom_id res chain seq x y z
N MET A 1 16.76 8.79 -22.69
CA MET A 1 15.75 8.16 -21.80
C MET A 1 15.31 6.86 -22.43
N MET A 2 15.51 5.77 -21.75
CA MET A 2 14.86 4.53 -22.14
C MET A 2 13.36 4.69 -21.90
N ASN A 3 12.54 4.54 -22.94
CA ASN A 3 11.11 4.43 -22.81
C ASN A 3 10.81 3.15 -22.04
N MET A 4 10.48 3.28 -20.78
CA MET A 4 10.06 2.15 -19.98
C MET A 4 8.64 1.79 -20.40
N GLU A 5 8.45 0.54 -20.81
CA GLU A 5 7.13 0.03 -21.11
C GLU A 5 6.49 -0.51 -19.83
N THR A 6 5.30 -0.04 -19.50
CA THR A 6 4.53 -0.59 -18.40
C THR A 6 3.94 -1.94 -18.81
N ARG A 7 4.41 -3.02 -18.18
CA ARG A 7 3.95 -4.38 -18.45
C ARG A 7 2.54 -4.58 -17.89
N ARG A 8 1.69 -5.30 -18.63
CA ARG A 8 0.31 -5.57 -18.25
C ARG A 8 0.15 -7.03 -17.83
N PHE A 9 -0.51 -7.25 -16.69
CA PHE A 9 -0.78 -8.56 -16.12
C PHE A 9 -2.25 -8.71 -15.77
N ASP A 10 -2.73 -9.94 -15.73
CA ASP A 10 -4.04 -10.28 -15.18
C ASP A 10 -3.92 -10.71 -13.72
N LYS A 11 -5.05 -10.76 -12.99
CA LYS A 11 -5.08 -11.21 -11.59
C LYS A 11 -4.61 -12.65 -11.42
N LYS A 12 -4.74 -13.51 -12.44
CA LYS A 12 -4.20 -14.88 -12.43
C LYS A 12 -2.67 -14.93 -12.34
N ASP A 13 -1.99 -13.86 -12.74
CA ASP A 13 -0.53 -13.77 -12.77
C ASP A 13 0.06 -13.32 -11.43
N VAL A 14 -0.62 -13.58 -10.32
CA VAL A 14 -0.25 -13.09 -8.98
C VAL A 14 1.18 -13.45 -8.58
N LYS A 15 1.66 -14.65 -8.95
CA LYS A 15 3.03 -15.09 -8.63
C LYS A 15 4.08 -14.29 -9.39
N GLU A 16 3.86 -14.01 -10.67
CA GLU A 16 4.75 -13.20 -11.48
C GLU A 16 4.80 -11.76 -10.98
N VAL A 17 3.64 -11.19 -10.63
CA VAL A 17 3.54 -9.84 -10.06
C VAL A 17 4.27 -9.76 -8.72
N ALA A 18 4.13 -10.78 -7.87
CA ALA A 18 4.85 -10.87 -6.60
C ALA A 18 6.38 -10.89 -6.80
N GLU A 19 6.87 -11.60 -7.82
CA GLU A 19 8.31 -11.60 -8.14
C GLU A 19 8.80 -10.21 -8.57
N LEU A 20 7.99 -9.46 -9.34
CA LEU A 20 8.35 -8.08 -9.68
C LEU A 20 8.48 -7.21 -8.43
N LEU A 21 7.52 -7.30 -7.52
CA LEU A 21 7.55 -6.55 -6.25
C LEU A 21 8.74 -6.94 -5.38
N LYS A 22 9.05 -8.22 -5.25
CA LYS A 22 10.24 -8.70 -4.53
C LYS A 22 11.54 -8.15 -5.12
N ASN A 23 11.59 -7.92 -6.43
CA ASN A 23 12.74 -7.35 -7.14
C ASN A 23 12.79 -5.82 -7.09
N GLY A 24 11.93 -5.18 -6.31
CA GLY A 24 11.93 -3.74 -6.12
C GLY A 24 11.24 -2.94 -7.22
N GLN A 25 10.39 -3.57 -8.00
CA GLN A 25 9.63 -2.89 -9.05
C GLN A 25 8.37 -2.24 -8.52
N VAL A 26 7.88 -1.22 -9.23
CA VAL A 26 6.69 -0.44 -8.90
C VAL A 26 5.52 -0.97 -9.69
N VAL A 27 4.47 -1.40 -9.00
CA VAL A 27 3.31 -2.06 -9.60
C VAL A 27 2.00 -1.39 -9.18
N ALA A 28 1.13 -1.12 -10.14
CA ALA A 28 -0.24 -0.67 -9.89
C ALA A 28 -1.21 -1.87 -9.92
N PHE A 29 -2.19 -1.86 -9.04
CA PHE A 29 -3.19 -2.94 -8.97
C PHE A 29 -4.51 -2.42 -8.37
N PRO A 30 -5.65 -3.03 -8.77
CA PRO A 30 -6.94 -2.67 -8.18
C PRO A 30 -7.06 -3.16 -6.74
N THR A 31 -7.69 -2.35 -5.89
CA THR A 31 -7.96 -2.68 -4.49
C THR A 31 -9.44 -2.63 -4.19
N ASP A 32 -9.80 -2.77 -2.92
CA ASP A 32 -11.17 -2.63 -2.44
C ASP A 32 -11.67 -1.16 -2.47
N THR A 33 -10.78 -0.20 -2.64
CA THR A 33 -11.11 1.24 -2.76
C THR A 33 -10.82 1.75 -4.17
N VAL A 34 -9.61 2.20 -4.43
CA VAL A 34 -9.11 2.72 -5.71
C VAL A 34 -7.91 1.90 -6.17
N PHE A 35 -7.39 2.16 -7.37
CA PHE A 35 -6.12 1.56 -7.77
C PHE A 35 -5.00 1.99 -6.83
N GLY A 36 -4.25 1.01 -6.35
CA GLY A 36 -3.06 1.22 -5.54
C GLY A 36 -1.79 1.17 -6.38
N LEU A 37 -0.80 1.94 -5.97
CA LEU A 37 0.56 1.91 -6.49
C LEU A 37 1.46 1.42 -5.37
N GLY A 38 2.09 0.28 -5.57
CA GLY A 38 2.78 -0.43 -4.49
C GLY A 38 4.23 -0.79 -4.78
N VAL A 39 4.99 -0.88 -3.71
CA VAL A 39 6.36 -1.41 -3.68
C VAL A 39 6.54 -2.25 -2.42
N ILE A 40 7.54 -3.12 -2.41
CA ILE A 40 7.89 -3.87 -1.20
C ILE A 40 8.43 -2.90 -0.13
N TYR A 41 8.05 -3.13 1.12
CA TYR A 41 8.24 -2.12 2.18
C TYR A 41 9.71 -1.88 2.59
N GLU A 42 10.57 -2.87 2.49
CA GLU A 42 11.99 -2.81 2.89
C GLU A 42 12.94 -2.46 1.72
N ASN A 43 12.49 -1.72 0.74
CA ASN A 43 13.33 -1.34 -0.40
C ASN A 43 13.26 0.16 -0.63
N GLU A 44 14.26 0.89 -0.14
CA GLU A 44 14.32 2.35 -0.24
C GLU A 44 14.35 2.84 -1.68
N GLU A 45 15.08 2.14 -2.55
CA GLU A 45 15.15 2.47 -3.98
C GLU A 45 13.80 2.29 -4.68
N ALA A 46 13.06 1.23 -4.36
CA ALA A 46 11.71 1.01 -4.87
C ALA A 46 10.75 2.14 -4.42
N LEU A 47 10.85 2.56 -3.16
CA LEU A 47 10.06 3.68 -2.64
C LEU A 47 10.40 4.99 -3.37
N ARG A 48 11.67 5.25 -3.64
CA ARG A 48 12.12 6.41 -4.40
C ARG A 48 11.51 6.41 -5.81
N LYS A 49 11.56 5.29 -6.50
CA LYS A 49 10.95 5.12 -7.83
C LYS A 49 9.44 5.35 -7.82
N LEU A 50 8.75 4.84 -6.78
CA LEU A 50 7.31 5.06 -6.63
C LEU A 50 7.01 6.56 -6.52
N LYS A 51 7.71 7.28 -5.66
CA LYS A 51 7.54 8.73 -5.48
C LYS A 51 7.84 9.51 -6.76
N GLU A 52 8.89 9.16 -7.47
CA GLU A 52 9.24 9.78 -8.77
C GLU A 52 8.15 9.57 -9.82
N SER A 53 7.56 8.38 -9.88
CA SER A 53 6.50 8.06 -10.84
C SER A 53 5.27 8.96 -10.66
N LYS A 54 5.01 9.42 -9.45
CA LYS A 54 3.90 10.33 -9.13
C LYS A 54 4.23 11.81 -9.45
N GLY A 55 5.46 12.14 -9.81
CA GLY A 55 5.89 13.47 -10.25
C GLY A 55 6.24 14.48 -9.18
N ARG A 56 6.00 14.17 -7.91
CA ARG A 56 6.44 14.95 -6.74
C ARG A 56 6.77 14.03 -5.59
N PRO A 57 7.87 14.29 -4.85
CA PRO A 57 8.09 13.61 -3.57
C PRO A 57 6.95 14.03 -2.63
N GLU A 58 6.12 13.07 -2.25
CA GLU A 58 5.10 13.30 -1.23
C GLU A 58 5.77 13.32 0.14
N ASN A 59 5.52 14.38 0.92
CA ASN A 59 5.98 14.46 2.30
C ASN A 59 5.09 13.68 3.26
N LYS A 60 4.00 13.09 2.76
CA LYS A 60 3.08 12.29 3.54
C LYS A 60 3.57 10.85 3.62
N PRO A 61 3.49 10.21 4.80
CA PRO A 61 3.82 8.79 4.92
C PRO A 61 2.83 7.94 4.12
N ILE A 62 3.36 6.90 3.49
CA ILE A 62 2.56 5.95 2.70
C ILE A 62 2.10 4.84 3.64
N PRO A 63 0.80 4.49 3.67
CA PRO A 63 0.33 3.37 4.47
C PRO A 63 0.98 2.05 4.06
N THR A 64 1.15 1.17 5.03
CA THR A 64 1.64 -0.18 4.79
C THR A 64 0.45 -1.14 4.71
N MET A 65 0.33 -1.88 3.62
CA MET A 65 -0.66 -2.94 3.47
C MET A 65 -0.09 -4.27 3.92
N VAL A 66 -0.87 -4.99 4.72
CA VAL A 66 -0.54 -6.31 5.26
C VAL A 66 -1.60 -7.33 4.86
N ALA A 67 -1.22 -8.61 4.90
CA ALA A 67 -2.13 -9.71 4.61
C ALA A 67 -2.72 -10.36 5.87
N ASP A 68 -2.10 -10.17 7.03
CA ASP A 68 -2.50 -10.76 8.31
C ASP A 68 -1.95 -9.99 9.51
N VAL A 69 -2.40 -10.37 10.69
CA VAL A 69 -1.99 -9.75 11.96
C VAL A 69 -0.51 -10.03 12.28
N GLU A 70 0.03 -11.16 11.86
CA GLU A 70 1.44 -11.49 12.09
C GLU A 70 2.36 -10.50 11.36
N GLN A 71 2.01 -10.11 10.13
CA GLN A 71 2.74 -9.06 9.41
C GLN A 71 2.63 -7.70 10.13
N MET A 72 1.45 -7.39 10.71
CA MET A 72 1.29 -6.16 11.50
C MET A 72 2.25 -6.12 12.69
N LYS A 73 2.37 -7.22 13.41
CA LYS A 73 3.28 -7.34 14.57
C LYS A 73 4.75 -7.16 14.21
N CYS A 74 5.14 -7.51 12.98
CA CYS A 74 6.50 -7.31 12.50
C CYS A 74 6.88 -5.83 12.31
N ILE A 75 5.91 -4.97 12.05
CA ILE A 75 6.15 -3.55 11.70
C ILE A 75 5.67 -2.55 12.75
N ALA A 76 4.74 -2.95 13.62
CA ALA A 76 4.14 -2.09 14.63
C ALA A 76 4.06 -2.74 16.01
N GLN A 77 4.05 -1.89 17.02
CA GLN A 77 3.73 -2.29 18.38
C GLN A 77 2.22 -2.49 18.48
N MET A 78 1.80 -3.72 18.85
CA MET A 78 0.40 -4.13 18.86
C MET A 78 -0.11 -4.33 20.30
N PRO A 79 -0.63 -3.28 20.97
CA PRO A 79 -1.31 -3.47 22.25
C PRO A 79 -2.61 -4.29 22.05
N ALA A 80 -3.13 -4.84 23.15
CA ALA A 80 -4.32 -5.72 23.09
C ALA A 80 -5.52 -5.05 22.42
N GLU A 81 -5.70 -3.75 22.63
CA GLU A 81 -6.76 -2.95 22.02
C GLU A 81 -6.61 -2.88 20.49
N ALA A 82 -5.38 -2.77 19.99
CA ALA A 82 -5.11 -2.76 18.56
C ALA A 82 -5.40 -4.12 17.93
N VAL A 83 -5.05 -5.21 18.59
CA VAL A 83 -5.37 -6.57 18.13
C VAL A 83 -6.90 -6.74 18.06
N ALA A 84 -7.63 -6.30 19.08
CA ALA A 84 -9.08 -6.40 19.11
C ALA A 84 -9.74 -5.61 17.97
N LEU A 85 -9.25 -4.40 17.68
CA LEU A 85 -9.75 -3.60 16.55
C LEU A 85 -9.42 -4.23 15.20
N ALA A 86 -8.23 -4.78 15.05
CA ALA A 86 -7.86 -5.49 13.82
C ALA A 86 -8.78 -6.70 13.59
N ASP A 87 -9.05 -7.49 14.61
CA ASP A 87 -9.96 -8.64 14.52
C ASP A 87 -11.40 -8.23 14.18
N ALA A 88 -11.84 -7.06 14.65
CA ALA A 88 -13.21 -6.59 14.44
C ALA A 88 -13.41 -5.93 13.06
N PHE A 89 -12.42 -5.22 12.53
CA PHE A 89 -12.58 -4.33 11.37
C PHE A 89 -11.69 -4.65 10.18
N MET A 90 -10.75 -5.56 10.32
CA MET A 90 -9.87 -5.96 9.22
C MET A 90 -10.15 -7.40 8.78
N PRO A 91 -10.10 -7.70 7.48
CA PRO A 91 -9.80 -6.77 6.38
C PRO A 91 -10.95 -5.81 6.11
N GLY A 92 -10.63 -4.62 5.59
CA GLY A 92 -11.63 -3.61 5.23
C GLY A 92 -11.04 -2.22 4.99
N ALA A 93 -11.94 -1.26 4.77
CA ALA A 93 -11.60 0.15 4.58
C ALA A 93 -11.30 0.82 5.94
N PHE A 94 -10.30 0.30 6.62
CA PHE A 94 -9.89 0.70 7.96
C PHE A 94 -8.37 0.79 8.03
N THR A 95 -7.86 1.96 8.45
CA THR A 95 -6.42 2.21 8.62
C THR A 95 -6.14 2.50 10.07
N MET A 96 -5.19 1.78 10.65
CA MET A 96 -4.77 1.95 12.03
C MET A 96 -3.39 2.59 12.07
N ILE A 97 -3.25 3.67 12.83
CA ILE A 97 -1.95 4.30 13.08
C ILE A 97 -1.43 3.81 14.43
N LEU A 98 -0.26 3.20 14.41
CA LEU A 98 0.39 2.58 15.57
C LEU A 98 1.85 3.04 15.68
N LYS A 99 2.44 2.91 16.86
CA LYS A 99 3.89 3.08 16.99
C LYS A 99 4.61 2.02 16.17
N LYS A 100 5.58 2.44 15.39
CA LYS A 100 6.39 1.51 14.62
C LYS A 100 7.30 0.67 15.52
N GLN A 101 7.67 -0.52 15.06
CA GLN A 101 8.76 -1.28 15.67
C GLN A 101 10.08 -0.51 15.50
N GLU A 102 10.96 -0.57 16.49
CA GLU A 102 12.27 0.09 16.43
C GLU A 102 13.14 -0.45 15.29
N THR A 103 12.93 -1.71 14.90
CA THR A 103 13.62 -2.37 13.79
C THR A 103 13.16 -1.90 12.42
N LEU A 104 12.03 -1.21 12.32
CA LEU A 104 11.52 -0.68 11.05
C LEU A 104 12.35 0.53 10.61
N PRO A 105 12.96 0.53 9.42
CA PRO A 105 13.75 1.66 8.94
C PRO A 105 12.93 2.96 8.86
N ASP A 106 13.57 4.09 9.14
CA ASP A 106 12.90 5.39 9.15
C ASP A 106 12.32 5.79 7.79
N TYR A 107 12.93 5.38 6.69
CA TYR A 107 12.40 5.70 5.36
C TYR A 107 11.02 5.10 5.10
N VAL A 108 10.69 3.96 5.73
CA VAL A 108 9.39 3.29 5.55
C VAL A 108 8.24 4.17 6.04
N THR A 109 8.46 4.93 7.09
CA THR A 109 7.47 5.82 7.71
C THR A 109 7.75 7.31 7.46
N ASN A 110 8.63 7.62 6.51
CA ASN A 110 9.03 9.00 6.20
C ASN A 110 9.55 9.75 7.45
N GLY A 111 10.27 9.07 8.34
CA GLY A 111 10.82 9.61 9.57
C GLY A 111 9.84 9.73 10.75
N PHE A 112 8.56 9.38 10.56
CA PHE A 112 7.58 9.40 11.64
C PHE A 112 7.77 8.22 12.61
N PRO A 113 7.50 8.41 13.90
CA PRO A 113 7.56 7.33 14.90
C PRO A 113 6.38 6.35 14.79
N THR A 114 5.44 6.62 13.89
CA THR A 114 4.21 5.86 13.69
C THR A 114 4.15 5.27 12.29
N VAL A 115 3.38 4.20 12.14
CA VAL A 115 3.10 3.53 10.87
C VAL A 115 1.58 3.38 10.70
N GLY A 116 1.07 3.76 9.53
CA GLY A 116 -0.31 3.50 9.15
C GLY A 116 -0.41 2.12 8.53
N ILE A 117 -1.34 1.29 9.02
CA ILE A 117 -1.50 -0.10 8.58
C ILE A 117 -2.92 -0.32 8.08
N ARG A 118 -3.02 -0.97 6.94
CA ARG A 118 -4.27 -1.38 6.33
C ARG A 118 -4.20 -2.84 5.88
N MET A 119 -5.29 -3.57 6.09
CA MET A 119 -5.48 -4.91 5.54
C MET A 119 -6.66 -4.83 4.56
N PRO A 120 -6.40 -4.80 3.25
CA PRO A 120 -7.45 -4.57 2.25
C PRO A 120 -8.42 -5.73 2.16
N ASP A 121 -9.71 -5.43 2.01
CA ASP A 121 -10.76 -6.44 1.76
C ASP A 121 -10.83 -6.77 0.26
N ASP A 122 -9.76 -7.33 -0.24
CA ASP A 122 -9.63 -7.75 -1.63
C ASP A 122 -8.83 -9.06 -1.70
N PRO A 123 -9.43 -10.16 -2.18
CA PRO A 123 -8.75 -11.47 -2.21
C PRO A 123 -7.48 -11.47 -3.05
N PHE A 124 -7.44 -10.73 -4.15
CA PHE A 124 -6.26 -10.64 -4.99
C PHE A 124 -5.11 -9.94 -4.27
N VAL A 125 -5.38 -8.78 -3.65
CA VAL A 125 -4.35 -8.01 -2.94
C VAL A 125 -3.81 -8.78 -1.75
N LEU A 126 -4.66 -9.42 -0.96
CA LEU A 126 -4.24 -10.26 0.16
C LEU A 126 -3.35 -11.41 -0.30
N ARG A 127 -3.72 -12.07 -1.40
CA ARG A 127 -2.91 -13.13 -1.99
C ARG A 127 -1.58 -12.61 -2.52
N LEU A 128 -1.57 -11.45 -3.17
CA LEU A 128 -0.35 -10.81 -3.67
C LEU A 128 0.64 -10.53 -2.54
N ILE A 129 0.17 -9.97 -1.42
CA ILE A 129 1.00 -9.68 -0.26
C ILE A 129 1.55 -10.99 0.34
N LYS A 130 0.73 -12.02 0.44
CA LYS A 130 1.17 -13.35 0.92
C LYS A 130 2.23 -13.97 0.01
N GLU A 131 2.07 -13.88 -1.30
CA GLU A 131 3.06 -14.37 -2.27
C GLU A 131 4.38 -13.59 -2.17
N CYS A 132 4.32 -12.30 -1.88
CA CYS A 132 5.54 -11.50 -1.58
C CYS A 132 6.21 -11.93 -0.27
N GLY A 133 5.45 -12.48 0.68
CA GLY A 133 5.93 -12.84 2.01
C GLY A 133 6.24 -11.66 2.92
N LYS A 134 5.95 -10.44 2.48
CA LYS A 134 6.25 -9.18 3.19
C LYS A 134 5.19 -8.13 2.89
N PRO A 135 4.98 -7.17 3.81
CA PRO A 135 4.08 -6.03 3.55
C PRO A 135 4.48 -5.18 2.35
N LEU A 136 3.51 -4.47 1.81
CA LEU A 136 3.71 -3.51 0.73
C LEU A 136 3.42 -2.09 1.20
N LEU A 137 4.19 -1.13 0.73
CA LEU A 137 3.83 0.29 0.81
C LEU A 137 2.94 0.60 -0.38
N VAL A 138 1.71 1.06 -0.11
CA VAL A 138 0.73 1.29 -1.17
C VAL A 138 0.10 2.67 -1.03
N THR A 139 0.20 3.46 -2.07
CA THR A 139 -0.47 4.76 -2.21
C THR A 139 -1.45 4.72 -3.37
N SER A 140 -2.24 5.76 -3.57
CA SER A 140 -3.13 5.84 -4.72
C SER A 140 -2.34 5.90 -6.04
N ALA A 141 -2.83 5.19 -7.06
CA ALA A 141 -2.18 5.09 -8.37
C ALA A 141 -2.59 6.27 -9.27
N ASN A 142 -2.06 7.45 -8.97
CA ASN A 142 -2.31 8.68 -9.70
C ASN A 142 -1.06 9.57 -9.65
N ARG A 143 -0.95 10.48 -10.61
CA ARG A 143 0.02 11.57 -10.48
C ARG A 143 -0.43 12.51 -9.36
N SER A 144 0.52 13.06 -8.63
CA SER A 144 0.24 13.98 -7.52
C SER A 144 -0.67 15.13 -7.96
N GLY A 145 -1.80 15.30 -7.27
CA GLY A 145 -2.79 16.34 -7.58
C GLY A 145 -3.86 15.93 -8.58
N GLU A 146 -3.74 14.79 -9.24
CA GLU A 146 -4.73 14.26 -10.18
C GLU A 146 -5.70 13.30 -9.48
N GLU A 147 -6.84 13.04 -10.10
CA GLU A 147 -7.82 12.10 -9.58
C GLU A 147 -7.31 10.67 -9.62
N THR A 148 -7.67 9.89 -8.61
CA THR A 148 -7.34 8.48 -8.53
C THR A 148 -8.35 7.65 -9.32
N GLY A 149 -7.84 6.77 -10.18
CA GLY A 149 -8.67 5.88 -11.00
C GLY A 149 -9.19 4.67 -10.25
N VAL A 150 -10.36 4.19 -10.69
CA VAL A 150 -10.92 2.89 -10.31
C VAL A 150 -10.76 1.85 -11.41
N ARG A 151 -10.38 2.27 -12.62
CA ARG A 151 -10.13 1.40 -13.77
C ARG A 151 -8.68 1.51 -14.24
N ASP A 152 -8.16 0.42 -14.78
CA ASP A 152 -6.80 0.36 -15.32
C ASP A 152 -6.52 1.42 -16.39
N GLU A 153 -7.47 1.68 -17.27
CA GLU A 153 -7.35 2.70 -18.31
C GLU A 153 -7.05 4.09 -17.73
N GLN A 154 -7.71 4.46 -16.63
CA GLN A 154 -7.50 5.75 -15.96
C GLN A 154 -6.09 5.85 -15.36
N VAL A 155 -5.59 4.75 -14.82
CA VAL A 155 -4.23 4.68 -14.28
C VAL A 155 -3.19 4.79 -15.40
N LEU A 156 -3.40 4.08 -16.50
CA LEU A 156 -2.49 4.11 -17.65
C LEU A 156 -2.42 5.48 -18.32
N GLU A 157 -3.50 6.23 -18.36
CA GLU A 157 -3.48 7.62 -18.86
C GLU A 157 -2.45 8.48 -18.14
N GLN A 158 -2.23 8.23 -16.84
CA GLN A 158 -1.33 9.03 -16.01
C GLN A 158 0.05 8.41 -15.85
N LEU A 159 0.15 7.09 -15.78
CA LEU A 159 1.34 6.38 -15.31
C LEU A 159 1.99 5.44 -16.33
N ASP A 160 1.41 5.27 -17.52
CA ASP A 160 2.03 4.44 -18.56
C ASP A 160 3.42 4.97 -18.92
N GLY A 161 4.40 4.06 -18.96
CA GLY A 161 5.80 4.41 -19.17
C GLY A 161 6.53 4.98 -17.95
N ARG A 162 5.83 5.13 -16.80
CA ARG A 162 6.40 5.66 -15.56
C ARG A 162 6.54 4.62 -14.45
N ILE A 163 5.81 3.52 -14.55
CA ILE A 163 5.81 2.40 -13.61
C ILE A 163 6.16 1.10 -14.34
N ASP A 164 6.59 0.09 -13.59
CA ASP A 164 7.07 -1.16 -14.18
C ASP A 164 5.95 -2.06 -14.67
N ALA A 165 4.85 -2.12 -13.94
CA ALA A 165 3.75 -3.01 -14.27
C ALA A 165 2.40 -2.52 -13.73
N ILE A 166 1.33 -3.03 -14.33
CA ILE A 166 -0.04 -2.83 -13.90
C ILE A 166 -0.80 -4.16 -13.97
N VAL A 167 -1.58 -4.45 -12.95
CA VAL A 167 -2.57 -5.53 -12.96
C VAL A 167 -3.88 -4.96 -13.48
N LEU A 168 -4.39 -5.53 -14.56
CA LEU A 168 -5.62 -5.07 -15.21
C LEU A 168 -6.86 -5.44 -14.39
N GLY A 169 -7.88 -4.60 -14.45
CA GLY A 169 -9.16 -4.79 -13.75
C GLY A 169 -9.77 -3.50 -13.25
N GLU A 170 -10.68 -3.62 -12.32
CA GLU A 170 -11.37 -2.51 -11.69
C GLU A 170 -11.27 -2.61 -10.17
N ALA A 171 -11.03 -1.47 -9.53
CA ALA A 171 -11.16 -1.34 -8.07
C ALA A 171 -12.63 -1.28 -7.69
N LYS A 172 -12.96 -1.67 -6.46
CA LYS A 172 -14.35 -1.76 -6.01
C LYS A 172 -15.02 -0.40 -5.77
N GLY A 173 -14.24 0.71 -5.75
CA GLY A 173 -14.77 2.07 -5.61
C GLY A 173 -15.41 2.36 -4.26
N LYS A 174 -15.05 1.61 -3.22
CA LYS A 174 -15.51 1.88 -1.85
C LYS A 174 -14.94 3.19 -1.34
N LEU A 175 -15.63 3.82 -0.41
CA LEU A 175 -15.20 5.05 0.24
C LEU A 175 -13.79 4.91 0.84
N ALA A 176 -13.13 6.05 1.01
CA ALA A 176 -11.84 6.13 1.68
C ALA A 176 -11.86 5.44 3.04
N SER A 177 -10.73 4.89 3.46
CA SER A 177 -10.64 4.17 4.72
C SER A 177 -10.83 5.10 5.93
N THR A 178 -11.53 4.60 6.95
CA THR A 178 -11.56 5.24 8.27
C THR A 178 -10.20 5.10 8.92
N ILE A 179 -9.65 6.21 9.41
CA ILE A 179 -8.34 6.23 10.07
C ILE A 179 -8.52 6.35 11.57
N VAL A 180 -7.96 5.41 12.32
CA VAL A 180 -7.93 5.43 13.78
C VAL A 180 -6.48 5.51 14.26
N ASP A 181 -6.17 6.58 14.98
CA ASP A 181 -4.85 6.77 15.57
C ASP A 181 -4.81 6.17 16.98
N MET A 182 -4.00 5.14 17.13
CA MET A 182 -3.77 4.43 18.40
C MET A 182 -2.31 4.53 18.84
N SER A 183 -1.56 5.50 18.33
CA SER A 183 -0.15 5.66 18.64
C SER A 183 0.12 6.08 20.08
N GLU A 184 -0.88 6.66 20.76
CA GLU A 184 -0.83 6.96 22.19
C GLU A 184 -1.79 6.04 22.97
N ILE A 185 -1.28 5.34 23.97
CA ILE A 185 -2.08 4.48 24.85
C ILE A 185 -3.16 5.33 25.53
N GLY A 186 -4.44 4.99 25.32
CA GLY A 186 -5.59 5.66 25.92
C GLY A 186 -6.15 6.84 25.15
N ARG A 187 -5.65 7.14 23.95
CA ARG A 187 -6.23 8.15 23.05
C ARG A 187 -6.47 7.58 21.67
N ALA A 188 -7.71 7.34 21.34
CA ALA A 188 -8.14 7.08 19.97
C ALA A 188 -8.73 8.36 19.39
N SER A 189 -8.22 8.82 18.23
CA SER A 189 -8.84 9.88 17.44
C SER A 189 -9.31 9.29 16.12
N CYS A 190 -10.57 9.52 15.77
CA CYS A 190 -11.12 9.13 14.48
C CYS A 190 -11.03 10.33 13.52
N ARG A 191 -10.48 10.11 12.33
CA ARG A 191 -10.49 11.09 11.23
C ARG A 191 -11.24 10.48 10.07
N GLU A 192 -12.30 11.14 9.62
CA GLU A 192 -13.03 10.83 8.40
C GLU A 192 -12.31 11.41 7.17
#